data_429596634d83d1480bab68a3e29f7f13
#
_entry.id   429596634d83d1480bab68a3e29f7f13
#
_cell.length_a   1.000
_cell.length_b   1.000
_cell.length_c   1.000
_cell.angle_alpha   90.00
_cell.angle_beta   90.00
_cell.angle_gamma   90.00
#
_symmetry.space_group_name_H-M   'P 1'
#
loop_
_entity.id
_entity.type
_entity.pdbx_description
1 polymer ?
#
loop_
_entity_poly.entity_id
_entity_poly.type
_entity_poly.pdbx_seq_one_letter_code
_entity_poly.pdbx_strand_id
1 'polypeptide(L)'
;EKYGGFLPIYEKENAFNYWDRYDQIAIIDADVWIRPGTENIFNVMNHETEFAGMAERTAPILPWYKEKLIGYTRMQYSSLTDVDWRWNESGAHFYNMGVMLLNRHIVQYLKGKSKRYETGREFIERPEFKRFVDGLGAWKWSTDQTLLNYWVKKEKMEQQELSWKWNALYTAISNEDAKKAYFVHFFLKDKLPNRGEDVEKLMEDVNE
;
A
#
# COMPACT_ATOMS: atom_id res chain seq x y z
N GLU A 1 -19.21 6.84 4.04
CA GLU A 1 -19.34 7.29 5.44
C GLU A 1 -17.97 7.45 6.09
N LYS A 2 -17.87 8.33 7.08
CA LYS A 2 -16.63 8.54 7.85
C LYS A 2 -16.71 7.73 9.14
N TYR A 3 -15.77 6.85 9.35
CA TYR A 3 -15.65 6.08 10.58
C TYR A 3 -14.87 6.90 11.62
N GLY A 4 -15.46 7.17 12.80
CA GLY A 4 -14.81 8.00 13.82
C GLY A 4 -14.35 9.39 13.33
N GLY A 5 -14.94 9.89 12.23
CA GLY A 5 -14.56 11.17 11.60
C GLY A 5 -13.58 11.04 10.42
N PHE A 6 -12.99 9.86 10.19
CA PHE A 6 -12.07 9.58 9.08
C PHE A 6 -12.73 8.71 8.02
N LEU A 7 -12.14 8.68 6.81
CA LEU A 7 -12.55 7.72 5.78
C LEU A 7 -12.18 6.30 6.20
N PRO A 8 -12.98 5.28 5.84
CA PRO A 8 -12.72 3.87 6.20
C PRO A 8 -11.34 3.36 5.78
N ILE A 9 -10.73 3.92 4.74
CA ILE A 9 -9.39 3.55 4.28
C ILE A 9 -8.30 3.73 5.35
N TYR A 10 -8.52 4.60 6.34
CA TYR A 10 -7.59 4.83 7.45
C TYR A 10 -7.77 3.84 8.61
N GLU A 11 -8.64 2.84 8.48
CA GLU A 11 -8.76 1.76 9.46
C GLU A 11 -7.56 0.80 9.44
N LYS A 12 -6.75 0.82 8.38
CA LYS A 12 -5.51 0.04 8.28
C LYS A 12 -4.52 0.37 9.39
N GLU A 13 -4.42 1.64 9.77
CA GLU A 13 -3.50 2.11 10.80
C GLU A 13 -3.87 1.61 12.20
N ASN A 14 -5.08 1.08 12.40
CA ASN A 14 -5.43 0.37 13.64
C ASN A 14 -4.54 -0.86 13.88
N ALA A 15 -3.87 -1.39 12.87
CA ALA A 15 -2.85 -2.42 13.01
C ALA A 15 -1.73 -1.98 13.96
N PHE A 16 -1.43 -0.68 14.04
CA PHE A 16 -0.41 -0.13 14.95
C PHE A 16 -0.75 -0.28 16.43
N ASN A 17 -2.01 -0.57 16.76
CA ASN A 17 -2.44 -0.82 18.14
C ASN A 17 -1.98 -2.18 18.70
N TYR A 18 -1.34 -3.03 17.88
CA TYR A 18 -1.04 -4.42 18.22
C TYR A 18 0.46 -4.75 18.35
N TRP A 19 1.34 -3.75 18.33
CA TRP A 19 2.79 -3.94 18.45
C TRP A 19 3.27 -4.52 19.80
N ASP A 20 2.42 -4.54 20.81
CA ASP A 20 2.66 -5.23 22.06
C ASP A 20 2.50 -6.75 21.95
N ARG A 21 1.90 -7.25 20.87
CA ARG A 21 1.54 -8.66 20.67
C ARG A 21 2.33 -9.34 19.55
N TYR A 22 2.80 -8.57 18.56
CA TYR A 22 3.38 -9.13 17.33
C TYR A 22 4.69 -8.44 16.98
N ASP A 23 5.64 -9.23 16.47
CA ASP A 23 6.93 -8.72 15.97
C ASP A 23 6.84 -8.31 14.50
N GLN A 24 5.91 -8.87 13.75
CA GLN A 24 5.60 -8.51 12.37
C GLN A 24 4.09 -8.41 12.17
N ILE A 25 3.67 -7.48 11.34
CA ILE A 25 2.28 -7.28 10.94
C ILE A 25 2.20 -7.21 9.42
N ALA A 26 1.31 -8.00 8.82
CA ALA A 26 0.92 -7.85 7.44
C ALA A 26 -0.43 -7.11 7.39
N ILE A 27 -0.51 -6.04 6.62
CA ILE A 27 -1.76 -5.32 6.35
C ILE A 27 -2.12 -5.60 4.89
N ILE A 28 -3.30 -6.17 4.68
CA ILE A 28 -3.75 -6.62 3.36
C ILE A 28 -5.14 -6.04 3.10
N ASP A 29 -5.34 -5.42 1.93
CA ASP A 29 -6.62 -4.89 1.53
C ASP A 29 -7.67 -5.99 1.36
N ALA A 30 -8.93 -5.66 1.63
CA ALA A 30 -10.03 -6.62 1.58
C ALA A 30 -10.36 -7.13 0.17
N ASP A 31 -9.85 -6.46 -0.87
CA ASP A 31 -9.96 -6.84 -2.28
C ASP A 31 -8.71 -7.56 -2.82
N VAL A 32 -7.88 -8.08 -1.93
CA VAL A 32 -6.73 -8.94 -2.26
C VAL A 32 -7.09 -10.40 -2.05
N TRP A 33 -6.99 -11.20 -3.11
CA TRP A 33 -7.10 -12.65 -3.04
C TRP A 33 -5.73 -13.30 -2.84
N ILE A 34 -5.65 -14.20 -1.88
CA ILE A 34 -4.44 -14.97 -1.55
C ILE A 34 -4.57 -16.35 -2.21
N ARG A 35 -3.63 -16.67 -3.11
CA ARG A 35 -3.62 -17.97 -3.79
C ARG A 35 -3.37 -19.10 -2.79
N PRO A 36 -4.22 -20.16 -2.81
CA PRO A 36 -3.97 -21.35 -1.97
C PRO A 36 -2.59 -21.97 -2.25
N GLY A 37 -1.90 -22.39 -1.19
CA GLY A 37 -0.58 -22.97 -1.28
C GLY A 37 0.58 -21.98 -1.42
N THR A 38 0.31 -20.68 -1.43
CA THR A 38 1.37 -19.67 -1.38
C THR A 38 2.17 -19.79 -0.07
N GLU A 39 3.49 -19.56 -0.16
CA GLU A 39 4.35 -19.53 1.01
C GLU A 39 3.94 -18.42 2.00
N ASN A 40 4.39 -18.54 3.23
CA ASN A 40 4.09 -17.56 4.25
C ASN A 40 4.83 -16.24 3.95
N ILE A 41 4.08 -15.17 3.73
CA ILE A 41 4.61 -13.85 3.40
C ILE A 41 5.59 -13.31 4.47
N PHE A 42 5.46 -13.70 5.72
CA PHE A 42 6.36 -13.28 6.79
C PHE A 42 7.79 -13.83 6.62
N ASN A 43 7.96 -14.89 5.82
CA ASN A 43 9.29 -15.46 5.55
C ASN A 43 10.09 -14.64 4.51
N VAL A 44 9.46 -13.73 3.78
CA VAL A 44 10.15 -12.97 2.71
C VAL A 44 10.78 -11.67 3.19
N MET A 45 10.41 -11.20 4.37
CA MET A 45 10.95 -9.97 4.93
C MET A 45 12.30 -10.22 5.62
N ASN A 46 13.32 -9.46 5.25
CA ASN A 46 14.63 -9.50 5.90
C ASN A 46 14.56 -8.94 7.33
N HIS A 47 15.42 -9.43 8.23
CA HIS A 47 15.39 -9.02 9.63
C HIS A 47 15.63 -7.53 9.86
N GLU A 48 16.49 -6.91 9.04
CA GLU A 48 16.81 -5.48 9.13
C GLU A 48 15.74 -4.57 8.51
N THR A 49 14.80 -5.16 7.76
CA THR A 49 13.74 -4.40 7.07
C THR A 49 12.70 -3.93 8.05
N GLU A 50 12.32 -2.67 7.96
CA GLU A 50 11.26 -2.06 8.78
C GLU A 50 9.93 -2.04 8.05
N PHE A 51 9.97 -1.82 6.73
CA PHE A 51 8.82 -1.80 5.84
C PHE A 51 9.11 -2.59 4.56
N ALA A 52 8.17 -3.44 4.14
CA ALA A 52 8.23 -4.08 2.84
C ALA A 52 6.91 -3.91 2.08
N GLY A 53 7.02 -3.58 0.78
CA GLY A 53 5.88 -3.38 -0.11
C GLY A 53 6.27 -3.54 -1.57
N MET A 54 5.28 -3.64 -2.46
CA MET A 54 5.49 -3.73 -3.90
C MET A 54 5.50 -2.33 -4.51
N ALA A 55 6.59 -1.96 -5.20
CA ALA A 55 6.66 -0.70 -5.94
C ALA A 55 5.93 -0.84 -7.28
N GLU A 56 4.88 -0.04 -7.52
CA GLU A 56 4.02 -0.20 -8.71
C GLU A 56 4.79 -0.11 -10.03
N ARG A 57 5.80 0.74 -10.09
CA ARG A 57 6.59 0.96 -11.33
C ARG A 57 7.47 -0.23 -11.73
N THR A 58 7.67 -1.21 -10.84
CA THR A 58 8.48 -2.42 -11.12
C THR A 58 7.63 -3.64 -11.49
N ALA A 59 6.31 -3.53 -11.36
CA ALA A 59 5.39 -4.55 -11.82
C ALA A 59 5.30 -4.58 -13.37
N PRO A 60 4.91 -5.72 -13.97
CA PRO A 60 4.73 -5.86 -15.42
C PRO A 60 3.44 -5.18 -15.91
N ILE A 61 3.32 -3.88 -15.62
CA ILE A 61 2.11 -3.10 -15.89
C ILE A 61 1.89 -2.84 -17.37
N LEU A 62 0.64 -2.86 -17.78
CA LEU A 62 0.20 -2.57 -19.14
C LEU A 62 0.46 -1.09 -19.50
N PRO A 63 0.70 -0.77 -20.79
CA PRO A 63 1.04 0.59 -21.22
C PRO A 63 0.05 1.65 -20.75
N TRP A 64 -1.25 1.39 -20.85
CA TRP A 64 -2.28 2.35 -20.42
C TRP A 64 -2.19 2.68 -18.92
N TYR A 65 -1.82 1.68 -18.09
CA TYR A 65 -1.67 1.90 -16.67
C TYR A 65 -0.37 2.64 -16.35
N LYS A 66 0.69 2.38 -17.11
CA LYS A 66 1.96 3.11 -16.98
C LYS A 66 1.76 4.62 -17.18
N GLU A 67 1.01 5.03 -18.21
CA GLU A 67 0.69 6.44 -18.43
C GLU A 67 -0.11 7.05 -17.27
N LYS A 68 -1.13 6.32 -16.80
CA LYS A 68 -1.92 6.70 -15.62
C LYS A 68 -1.05 6.86 -14.39
N LEU A 69 -0.13 5.91 -14.17
CA LEU A 69 0.79 5.89 -13.03
C LEU A 69 1.70 7.12 -13.02
N ILE A 70 2.28 7.49 -14.16
CA ILE A 70 3.11 8.69 -14.29
C ILE A 70 2.31 9.96 -13.94
N GLY A 71 1.09 10.08 -14.45
CA GLY A 71 0.20 11.20 -14.12
C GLY A 71 -0.16 11.26 -12.64
N TYR A 72 -0.50 10.11 -12.06
CA TYR A 72 -0.81 9.97 -10.64
C TYR A 72 0.38 10.38 -9.77
N THR A 73 1.58 9.88 -10.06
CA THR A 73 2.76 10.20 -9.25
C THR A 73 3.11 11.68 -9.29
N ARG A 74 2.99 12.31 -10.47
CA ARG A 74 3.19 13.76 -10.59
C ARG A 74 2.20 14.55 -9.74
N MET A 75 0.93 14.16 -9.77
CA MET A 75 -0.11 14.81 -8.99
C MET A 75 0.13 14.64 -7.47
N GLN A 76 0.47 13.44 -7.02
CA GLN A 76 0.55 13.12 -5.59
C GLN A 76 1.85 13.57 -4.95
N TYR A 77 2.99 13.43 -5.63
CA TYR A 77 4.31 13.49 -4.99
C TYR A 77 5.18 14.67 -5.42
N SER A 78 4.90 15.35 -6.54
CA SER A 78 5.80 16.40 -7.04
C SER A 78 5.95 17.62 -6.10
N SER A 79 4.95 17.92 -5.30
CA SER A 79 5.00 19.00 -4.30
C SER A 79 5.60 18.59 -2.94
N LEU A 80 5.87 17.30 -2.74
CA LEU A 80 6.49 16.74 -1.55
C LEU A 80 8.01 16.67 -1.76
N THR A 81 8.67 17.83 -1.70
CA THR A 81 10.10 17.99 -2.05
C THR A 81 11.07 17.68 -0.90
N ASP A 82 10.53 17.39 0.27
CA ASP A 82 11.28 17.11 1.48
C ASP A 82 11.62 15.61 1.68
N VAL A 83 11.29 14.78 0.68
CA VAL A 83 11.65 13.37 0.59
C VAL A 83 12.15 13.02 -0.81
N ASP A 84 13.03 12.02 -0.91
CA ASP A 84 13.54 11.52 -2.19
C ASP A 84 12.59 10.46 -2.77
N TRP A 85 11.88 10.84 -3.83
CA TRP A 85 10.97 9.96 -4.57
C TRP A 85 11.66 9.12 -5.64
N ARG A 86 12.98 9.22 -5.79
CA ARG A 86 13.75 8.47 -6.80
C ARG A 86 13.08 8.50 -8.19
N TRP A 87 12.76 9.71 -8.68
CA TRP A 87 12.08 9.90 -9.96
C TRP A 87 12.84 9.29 -11.13
N ASN A 88 12.09 8.67 -12.04
CA ASN A 88 12.58 8.23 -13.35
C ASN A 88 11.47 8.40 -14.42
N GLU A 89 11.66 7.82 -15.61
CA GLU A 89 10.70 7.86 -16.73
C GLU A 89 9.35 7.15 -16.40
N SER A 90 9.32 6.32 -15.38
CA SER A 90 8.11 5.65 -14.89
C SER A 90 7.45 6.37 -13.71
N GLY A 91 7.94 7.55 -13.34
CA GLY A 91 7.39 8.37 -12.27
C GLY A 91 8.12 8.22 -10.93
N ALA A 92 7.48 8.61 -9.85
CA ALA A 92 8.01 8.47 -8.50
C ALA A 92 8.10 7.00 -8.07
N HIS A 93 9.08 6.70 -7.23
CA HIS A 93 9.13 5.41 -6.53
C HIS A 93 8.21 5.48 -5.31
N PHE A 94 7.12 4.71 -5.34
CA PHE A 94 6.21 4.53 -4.22
C PHE A 94 5.69 3.10 -4.20
N TYR A 95 5.20 2.67 -3.04
CA TYR A 95 4.65 1.33 -2.83
C TYR A 95 3.13 1.36 -2.92
N ASN A 96 2.55 0.33 -3.54
CA ASN A 96 1.13 0.07 -3.42
C ASN A 96 0.82 -0.48 -2.03
N MET A 97 -0.09 0.16 -1.33
CA MET A 97 -0.42 -0.15 0.07
C MET A 97 -1.54 -1.20 0.22
N GLY A 98 -1.86 -1.92 -0.85
CA GLY A 98 -2.79 -3.06 -0.78
C GLY A 98 -2.20 -4.28 -0.08
N VAL A 99 -0.87 -4.39 -0.07
CA VAL A 99 -0.14 -5.39 0.73
C VAL A 99 1.11 -4.74 1.31
N MET A 100 1.18 -4.70 2.63
CA MET A 100 2.31 -4.15 3.39
C MET A 100 2.78 -5.14 4.43
N LEU A 101 4.09 -5.24 4.61
CA LEU A 101 4.70 -5.91 5.75
C LEU A 101 5.44 -4.89 6.60
N LEU A 102 5.25 -4.97 7.88
CA LEU A 102 5.87 -4.09 8.86
C LEU A 102 6.58 -4.94 9.92
N ASN A 103 7.77 -4.52 10.31
CA ASN A 103 8.50 -5.09 11.42
C ASN A 103 8.31 -4.21 12.66
N ARG A 104 8.35 -4.80 13.84
CA ARG A 104 8.22 -4.10 15.13
C ARG A 104 9.19 -2.93 15.30
N HIS A 105 10.30 -2.91 14.58
CA HIS A 105 11.26 -1.81 14.60
C HIS A 105 10.64 -0.45 14.24
N ILE A 106 9.53 -0.42 13.48
CA ILE A 106 8.83 0.84 13.17
C ILE A 106 8.26 1.56 14.40
N VAL A 107 8.14 0.88 15.55
CA VAL A 107 7.66 1.48 16.80
C VAL A 107 8.51 2.69 17.21
N GLN A 108 9.80 2.73 16.85
CA GLN A 108 10.67 3.87 17.09
C GLN A 108 10.17 5.17 16.42
N TYR A 109 9.39 5.05 15.35
CA TYR A 109 8.80 6.17 14.60
C TYR A 109 7.37 6.51 15.06
N LEU A 110 6.77 5.69 15.92
CA LEU A 110 5.45 5.91 16.48
C LEU A 110 5.56 6.69 17.79
N LYS A 111 5.50 8.01 17.71
CA LYS A 111 5.78 8.95 18.81
C LYS A 111 4.58 9.12 19.75
N GLY A 112 4.31 8.15 20.60
CA GLY A 112 3.22 8.20 21.58
C GLY A 112 3.37 9.34 22.61
N LYS A 113 2.24 9.83 23.13
CA LYS A 113 2.18 10.93 24.10
C LYS A 113 2.70 10.56 25.50
N SER A 114 2.96 9.31 25.76
CA SER A 114 3.54 8.79 26.99
C SER A 114 4.57 7.71 26.68
N LYS A 115 4.99 6.90 27.63
CA LYS A 115 5.99 5.83 27.42
C LYS A 115 5.56 4.69 26.46
N ARG A 116 4.37 4.76 25.88
CA ARG A 116 3.88 3.81 24.87
C ARG A 116 4.05 4.40 23.46
N TYR A 117 4.03 3.55 22.47
CA TYR A 117 3.94 3.96 21.07
C TYR A 117 2.56 4.55 20.75
N GLU A 118 2.48 5.28 19.65
CA GLU A 118 1.29 5.92 19.13
C GLU A 118 0.29 4.89 18.62
N THR A 119 -1.00 5.12 18.88
CA THR A 119 -2.09 4.34 18.28
C THR A 119 -2.27 4.72 16.82
N GLY A 120 -2.93 3.85 16.05
CA GLY A 120 -3.28 4.16 14.66
C GLY A 120 -4.04 5.47 14.52
N ARG A 121 -4.95 5.77 15.44
CA ARG A 121 -5.69 7.04 15.46
C ARG A 121 -4.78 8.24 15.74
N GLU A 122 -3.94 8.17 16.75
CA GLU A 122 -2.98 9.25 17.05
C GLU A 122 -2.03 9.50 15.88
N PHE A 123 -1.66 8.44 15.17
CA PHE A 123 -0.81 8.49 13.98
C PHE A 123 -1.45 9.30 12.85
N ILE A 124 -2.69 8.99 12.45
CA ILE A 124 -3.39 9.74 11.38
C ILE A 124 -3.76 11.16 11.78
N GLU A 125 -3.86 11.45 13.09
CA GLU A 125 -4.12 12.80 13.64
C GLU A 125 -2.87 13.68 13.69
N ARG A 126 -1.70 13.19 13.26
CA ARG A 126 -0.48 14.01 13.21
C ARG A 126 -0.68 15.26 12.34
N PRO A 127 -0.21 16.44 12.78
CA PRO A 127 -0.36 17.68 12.00
C PRO A 127 0.20 17.60 10.58
N GLU A 128 1.32 16.91 10.38
CA GLU A 128 1.97 16.74 9.08
C GLU A 128 1.16 15.87 8.10
N PHE A 129 0.25 15.03 8.60
CA PHE A 129 -0.62 14.17 7.77
C PHE A 129 -1.97 14.81 7.45
N LYS A 130 -2.33 15.89 8.14
CA LYS A 130 -3.63 16.54 8.00
C LYS A 130 -4.00 16.86 6.57
N ARG A 131 -3.06 17.34 5.76
CA ARG A 131 -3.28 17.67 4.33
C ARG A 131 -3.71 16.46 3.50
N PHE A 132 -3.21 15.26 3.83
CA PHE A 132 -3.58 14.00 3.15
C PHE A 132 -4.96 13.53 3.64
N VAL A 133 -5.15 13.48 4.95
CA VAL A 133 -6.38 13.02 5.59
C VAL A 133 -7.57 13.91 5.24
N ASP A 134 -7.37 15.24 5.19
CA ASP A 134 -8.40 16.18 4.77
C ASP A 134 -8.66 16.20 3.27
N GLY A 135 -7.79 15.55 2.47
CA GLY A 135 -7.92 15.52 1.02
C GLY A 135 -7.84 16.89 0.37
N LEU A 136 -6.88 17.73 0.77
CA LEU A 136 -6.74 19.08 0.27
C LEU A 136 -5.98 19.14 -1.08
N GLY A 137 -6.47 19.93 -2.03
CA GLY A 137 -5.79 20.18 -3.30
C GLY A 137 -5.48 18.91 -4.08
N ALA A 138 -4.21 18.66 -4.35
CA ALA A 138 -3.73 17.47 -5.09
C ALA A 138 -4.09 16.15 -4.39
N TRP A 139 -4.31 16.18 -3.07
CA TRP A 139 -4.63 14.99 -2.27
C TRP A 139 -6.14 14.73 -2.10
N LYS A 140 -7.00 15.43 -2.85
CA LYS A 140 -8.45 15.15 -2.87
C LYS A 140 -8.78 13.68 -3.16
N TRP A 141 -7.94 13.05 -3.97
CA TRP A 141 -8.03 11.63 -4.35
C TRP A 141 -6.95 10.79 -3.66
N SER A 142 -6.24 11.38 -2.70
CA SER A 142 -5.26 10.68 -1.90
C SER A 142 -5.96 9.67 -1.00
N THR A 143 -5.26 8.57 -0.82
CA THR A 143 -5.62 7.51 0.10
C THR A 143 -4.57 7.45 1.21
N ASP A 144 -4.73 6.52 2.12
CA ASP A 144 -3.67 6.05 3.02
C ASP A 144 -2.33 5.85 2.30
N GLN A 145 -2.36 5.41 1.04
CA GLN A 145 -1.17 5.15 0.22
C GLN A 145 -0.21 6.34 0.14
N THR A 146 -0.71 7.55 -0.10
CA THR A 146 0.17 8.74 -0.18
C THR A 146 0.76 9.09 1.18
N LEU A 147 -0.04 9.04 2.24
CA LEU A 147 0.36 9.30 3.62
C LEU A 147 1.45 8.31 4.06
N LEU A 148 1.21 7.01 3.91
CA LEU A 148 2.12 5.97 4.35
C LEU A 148 3.44 5.98 3.56
N ASN A 149 3.38 6.17 2.24
CA ASN A 149 4.60 6.35 1.43
C ASN A 149 5.42 7.56 1.86
N TYR A 150 4.75 8.68 2.14
CA TYR A 150 5.43 9.87 2.65
C TYR A 150 6.08 9.58 4.00
N TRP A 151 5.38 8.93 4.93
CA TRP A 151 5.90 8.58 6.24
C TRP A 151 7.12 7.67 6.17
N VAL A 152 7.03 6.55 5.44
CA VAL A 152 8.12 5.59 5.25
C VAL A 152 9.39 6.29 4.73
N LYS A 153 9.24 7.19 3.76
CA LYS A 153 10.38 7.92 3.19
C LYS A 153 10.89 9.06 4.09
N LYS A 154 10.00 9.73 4.77
CA LYS A 154 10.34 10.83 5.69
C LYS A 154 11.15 10.34 6.87
N GLU A 155 10.77 9.22 7.45
CA GLU A 155 11.49 8.58 8.55
C GLU A 155 12.73 7.80 8.08
N LYS A 156 12.96 7.69 6.75
CA LYS A 156 14.09 6.96 6.14
C LYS A 156 14.17 5.52 6.61
N MET A 157 13.03 4.87 6.72
CA MET A 157 12.95 3.47 7.13
C MET A 157 13.76 2.56 6.23
N GLU A 158 14.30 1.47 6.78
CA GLU A 158 14.89 0.39 6.00
C GLU A 158 13.80 -0.35 5.22
N GLN A 159 13.84 -0.19 3.88
CA GLN A 159 12.78 -0.62 2.99
C GLN A 159 13.22 -1.84 2.18
N GLN A 160 12.31 -2.80 2.02
CA GLN A 160 12.46 -3.91 1.10
C GLN A 160 11.37 -3.85 0.03
N GLU A 161 11.77 -3.96 -1.24
CA GLU A 161 10.83 -4.08 -2.34
C GLU A 161 10.40 -5.54 -2.49
N LEU A 162 9.11 -5.81 -2.34
CA LEU A 162 8.52 -7.12 -2.61
C LEU A 162 8.38 -7.33 -4.12
N SER A 163 8.54 -8.58 -4.56
CA SER A 163 8.16 -8.96 -5.92
C SER A 163 6.71 -8.58 -6.19
N TRP A 164 6.42 -8.12 -7.41
CA TRP A 164 5.06 -7.81 -7.85
C TRP A 164 4.05 -8.95 -7.64
N LYS A 165 4.52 -10.19 -7.56
CA LYS A 165 3.67 -11.36 -7.30
C LYS A 165 2.97 -11.32 -5.94
N TRP A 166 3.48 -10.55 -4.99
CA TRP A 166 2.89 -10.37 -3.66
C TRP A 166 1.80 -9.29 -3.58
N ASN A 167 1.60 -8.54 -4.67
CA ASN A 167 0.52 -7.56 -4.77
C ASN A 167 0.25 -7.27 -6.26
N ALA A 168 -0.18 -8.29 -6.99
CA ALA A 168 -0.39 -8.22 -8.42
C ALA A 168 -1.67 -7.44 -8.73
N LEU A 169 -1.51 -6.29 -9.35
CA LEU A 169 -2.61 -5.36 -9.68
C LEU A 169 -3.42 -5.88 -10.86
N TYR A 170 -4.44 -6.69 -10.62
CA TYR A 170 -5.20 -7.45 -11.63
C TYR A 170 -5.58 -6.62 -12.86
N THR A 171 -6.13 -5.43 -12.67
CA THR A 171 -6.56 -4.57 -13.78
C THR A 171 -5.42 -3.89 -14.54
N ALA A 172 -4.21 -3.91 -13.99
CA ALA A 172 -3.04 -3.21 -14.52
C ALA A 172 -2.00 -4.11 -15.17
N ILE A 173 -2.11 -5.43 -15.03
CA ILE A 173 -1.22 -6.44 -15.60
C ILE A 173 -1.95 -7.35 -16.58
N SER A 174 -1.24 -8.24 -17.27
CA SER A 174 -1.86 -9.26 -18.11
C SER A 174 -2.50 -10.38 -17.28
N ASN A 175 -3.52 -11.06 -17.81
CA ASN A 175 -4.09 -12.25 -17.17
C ASN A 175 -3.04 -13.36 -16.96
N GLU A 176 -2.12 -13.52 -17.92
CA GLU A 176 -1.01 -14.48 -17.82
C GLU A 176 -0.07 -14.17 -16.64
N ASP A 177 0.12 -12.90 -16.31
CA ASP A 177 0.89 -12.53 -15.14
C ASP A 177 0.07 -12.68 -13.85
N ALA A 178 -1.22 -12.35 -13.88
CA ALA A 178 -2.11 -12.55 -12.73
C ALA A 178 -2.14 -14.01 -12.26
N LYS A 179 -2.11 -14.98 -13.21
CA LYS A 179 -2.05 -16.42 -12.91
C LYS A 179 -0.76 -16.84 -12.19
N LYS A 180 0.33 -16.08 -12.33
CA LYS A 180 1.63 -16.35 -11.68
C LYS A 180 1.77 -15.70 -10.31
N ALA A 181 0.81 -14.88 -9.92
CA ALA A 181 0.87 -14.12 -8.69
C ALA A 181 0.52 -14.97 -7.47
N TYR A 182 1.10 -14.62 -6.35
CA TYR A 182 0.78 -15.16 -5.03
C TYR A 182 -0.44 -14.49 -4.43
N PHE A 183 -0.49 -13.14 -4.51
CA PHE A 183 -1.60 -12.31 -4.08
C PHE A 183 -2.09 -11.50 -5.27
N VAL A 184 -3.40 -11.53 -5.54
CA VAL A 184 -4.02 -10.80 -6.63
C VAL A 184 -4.92 -9.71 -6.06
N HIS A 185 -4.63 -8.48 -6.39
CA HIS A 185 -5.31 -7.28 -5.92
C HIS A 185 -6.34 -6.81 -6.95
N PHE A 186 -7.62 -6.99 -6.66
CA PHE A 186 -8.74 -6.62 -7.53
C PHE A 186 -9.12 -5.15 -7.38
N PHE A 187 -8.16 -4.26 -7.56
CA PHE A 187 -8.36 -2.83 -7.44
C PHE A 187 -8.98 -2.20 -8.69
N LEU A 188 -9.38 -0.93 -8.62
CA LEU A 188 -10.07 -0.19 -9.69
C LEU A 188 -11.39 -0.87 -10.12
N LYS A 189 -12.33 -0.93 -9.19
CA LYS A 189 -13.64 -1.55 -9.35
C LYS A 189 -14.29 -1.32 -10.72
N ASP A 190 -14.23 -0.11 -11.26
CA ASP A 190 -14.83 0.23 -12.57
C ASP A 190 -14.13 -0.43 -13.78
N LYS A 191 -12.96 -1.02 -13.56
CA LYS A 191 -12.19 -1.77 -14.58
C LYS A 191 -12.34 -3.28 -14.45
N LEU A 192 -12.94 -3.76 -13.38
CA LEU A 192 -13.20 -5.19 -13.18
C LEU A 192 -14.38 -5.65 -14.03
N PRO A 193 -14.39 -6.92 -14.50
CA PRO A 193 -15.57 -7.54 -15.09
C PRO A 193 -16.78 -7.39 -14.16
N ASN A 194 -17.89 -6.90 -14.71
CA ASN A 194 -19.12 -6.61 -13.93
C ASN A 194 -18.85 -5.84 -12.61
N ARG A 195 -17.88 -4.90 -12.64
CA ARG A 195 -17.46 -4.09 -11.48
C ARG A 195 -17.05 -4.91 -10.24
N GLY A 196 -16.58 -6.15 -10.46
CA GLY A 196 -16.15 -7.05 -9.40
C GLY A 196 -17.29 -7.78 -8.66
N GLU A 197 -18.52 -7.71 -9.17
CA GLU A 197 -19.68 -8.42 -8.58
C GLU A 197 -19.71 -9.90 -8.98
N ASP A 198 -19.03 -10.26 -10.07
CA ASP A 198 -18.88 -11.63 -10.53
C ASP A 198 -17.57 -12.22 -10.02
N VAL A 199 -17.60 -12.68 -8.76
CA VAL A 199 -16.40 -13.24 -8.09
C VAL A 199 -15.99 -14.58 -8.75
N GLU A 200 -16.93 -15.40 -9.21
CA GLU A 200 -16.63 -16.69 -9.86
C GLU A 200 -15.78 -16.46 -11.09
N LYS A 201 -16.19 -15.51 -11.95
CA LYS A 201 -15.42 -15.16 -13.14
C LYS A 201 -14.03 -14.60 -12.80
N LEU A 202 -13.91 -13.76 -11.78
CA LEU A 202 -12.59 -13.27 -11.33
C LEU A 202 -11.68 -14.42 -10.87
N MET A 203 -12.26 -15.42 -10.20
CA MET A 203 -11.51 -16.59 -9.77
C MET A 203 -11.12 -17.50 -10.93
N GLU A 204 -11.98 -17.69 -11.94
CA GLU A 204 -11.63 -18.39 -13.18
C GLU A 204 -10.43 -17.71 -13.86
N ASP A 205 -10.49 -16.39 -14.05
CA ASP A 205 -9.46 -15.63 -14.74
C ASP A 205 -8.07 -15.73 -14.09
N VAL A 206 -7.99 -15.99 -12.78
CA VAL A 206 -6.72 -16.07 -12.05
C VAL A 206 -6.26 -17.49 -11.72
N ASN A 207 -7.13 -18.51 -11.84
CA ASN A 207 -6.82 -19.90 -11.51
C ASN A 207 -6.46 -20.77 -12.74
N GLU A 208 -6.95 -20.41 -13.92
CA GLU A 208 -6.64 -21.11 -15.17
C GLU A 208 -5.35 -20.57 -15.81
#